data_21abf3785326fd8165860341e9aeb139
#
_entry.id   21abf3785326fd8165860341e9aeb139
#
_cell.length_a   1.000
_cell.length_b   1.000
_cell.length_c   1.000
_cell.angle_alpha   90.00
_cell.angle_beta   90.00
_cell.angle_gamma   90.00
#
_symmetry.space_group_name_H-M   'P 1'
#
loop_
_entity.id
_entity.type
_entity.pdbx_description
1 polymer ?
#
loop_
_entity_poly.entity_id
_entity_poly.type
_entity_poly.pdbx_seq_one_letter_code
_entity_poly.pdbx_strand_id
1 'polypeptide(L)'
;MPLFRIKRHADEFLEKIGLIGQPNLVTQTLEAVEEPTDDDTATVAVSRQAEETTGDFVIRRIMADLSGYDFEVMVAHLLECMGYTARVTQKSGDGGVDVIAHMDALGFQPPIVKVQCKRMTSQVPRPEVDQLLGTLGEGEYGLFVSLGSFSRGGMELERNRAKLRLIDGEQFVELVLANYSRLSARYRSLIPLKQIYVPDLPKS
;
A
#
# COMPACT_ATOMS: atom_id res chain seq x y z
N MET A 1 6.55 10.57 -14.89
CA MET A 1 6.30 10.11 -13.52
C MET A 1 5.03 9.29 -13.51
N PRO A 2 4.96 8.17 -12.80
CA PRO A 2 3.70 7.43 -12.72
C PRO A 2 2.63 8.27 -12.02
N LEU A 3 1.38 8.07 -12.41
CA LEU A 3 0.17 8.79 -12.01
C LEU A 3 -0.15 8.74 -10.49
N PHE A 4 0.64 8.00 -9.72
CA PHE A 4 0.33 7.71 -8.32
C PHE A 4 1.30 8.42 -7.40
N ARG A 5 0.76 9.43 -6.73
CA ARG A 5 1.42 10.10 -5.61
C ARG A 5 1.06 9.34 -4.33
N ILE A 6 2.00 8.55 -3.81
CA ILE A 6 1.84 7.92 -2.50
C ILE A 6 1.56 9.02 -1.47
N LYS A 7 0.46 8.89 -0.72
CA LYS A 7 0.07 9.88 0.30
C LYS A 7 1.17 10.01 1.37
N ARG A 8 1.38 11.20 1.88
CA ARG A 8 2.46 11.65 2.79
C ARG A 8 2.83 10.68 3.93
N HIS A 9 1.90 9.87 4.42
CA HIS A 9 2.14 8.90 5.49
C HIS A 9 2.80 7.60 5.03
N ALA A 10 2.61 7.19 3.78
CA ALA A 10 3.30 6.03 3.22
C ALA A 10 4.79 6.36 3.00
N ASP A 11 5.10 7.58 2.55
CA ASP A 11 6.48 8.05 2.36
C ASP A 11 7.24 8.07 3.68
N GLU A 12 6.62 8.57 4.76
CA GLU A 12 7.22 8.66 6.09
C GLU A 12 7.51 7.30 6.73
N PHE A 13 6.65 6.32 6.45
CA PHE A 13 6.87 4.93 6.87
C PHE A 13 7.99 4.28 6.05
N LEU A 14 7.98 4.45 4.73
CA LEU A 14 9.01 3.93 3.83
C LEU A 14 10.38 4.59 4.08
N GLU A 15 10.41 5.86 4.45
CA GLU A 15 11.63 6.57 4.86
C GLU A 15 12.18 6.03 6.18
N LYS A 16 11.33 5.78 7.18
CA LYS A 16 11.73 5.18 8.47
C LYS A 16 12.28 3.77 8.35
N ILE A 17 11.89 3.02 7.33
CA ILE A 17 12.42 1.67 7.04
C ILE A 17 13.48 1.65 5.95
N GLY A 18 14.00 2.82 5.55
CA GLY A 18 15.16 2.95 4.67
C GLY A 18 14.93 2.65 3.19
N LEU A 19 13.68 2.65 2.72
CA LEU A 19 13.32 2.32 1.33
C LEU A 19 13.35 3.49 0.37
N ILE A 20 13.43 4.74 0.84
CA ILE A 20 13.53 5.93 -0.02
C ILE A 20 14.93 6.51 0.10
N GLY A 21 15.71 6.36 -0.96
CA GLY A 21 16.96 7.08 -1.15
C GLY A 21 16.67 8.56 -1.49
N GLN A 22 17.45 9.45 -0.93
CA GLN A 22 17.44 10.92 -0.89
C GLN A 22 16.64 11.65 -1.97
N PRO A 23 15.82 12.66 -1.62
CA PRO A 23 15.16 13.53 -2.57
C PRO A 23 16.18 14.48 -3.23
N ASN A 24 16.20 14.49 -4.56
CA ASN A 24 16.87 15.55 -5.33
C ASN A 24 16.10 16.86 -5.10
N LEU A 25 16.72 17.78 -4.37
CA LEU A 25 16.27 19.16 -4.26
C LEU A 25 16.44 19.85 -5.63
N VAL A 26 15.35 20.06 -6.32
CA VAL A 26 15.29 21.08 -7.37
C VAL A 26 14.45 22.23 -6.83
N THR A 27 15.15 23.26 -6.38
CA THR A 27 14.58 24.57 -6.08
C THR A 27 14.19 25.21 -7.41
N GLN A 28 12.90 25.35 -7.70
CA GLN A 28 12.42 26.22 -8.76
C GLN A 28 11.52 27.31 -8.20
N THR A 29 11.86 28.49 -8.62
CA THR A 29 11.30 29.82 -8.42
C THR A 29 9.77 29.85 -8.53
N LEU A 30 9.14 30.57 -7.58
CA LEU A 30 7.71 30.87 -7.58
C LEU A 30 7.39 31.83 -8.76
N GLU A 31 6.83 31.30 -9.84
CA GLU A 31 6.12 32.10 -10.84
C GLU A 31 4.61 32.06 -10.55
N ALA A 32 3.94 33.12 -10.91
CA ALA A 32 2.54 33.41 -10.62
C ALA A 32 1.62 32.23 -10.98
N VAL A 33 0.76 31.82 -10.04
CA VAL A 33 -0.27 30.81 -10.26
C VAL A 33 -1.38 31.45 -11.09
N GLU A 34 -1.47 31.04 -12.38
CA GLU A 34 -2.65 31.35 -13.20
C GLU A 34 -3.83 30.54 -12.67
N GLU A 35 -5.03 31.16 -12.62
CA GLU A 35 -6.26 30.44 -12.26
C GLU A 35 -6.53 29.33 -13.28
N PRO A 36 -6.94 28.10 -12.83
CA PRO A 36 -7.14 26.97 -13.74
C PRO A 36 -8.26 27.28 -14.74
N THR A 37 -7.98 26.99 -16.01
CA THR A 37 -8.99 27.12 -17.07
C THR A 37 -10.04 26.00 -16.97
N ASP A 38 -11.22 26.18 -17.56
CA ASP A 38 -12.29 25.16 -17.60
C ASP A 38 -11.80 23.82 -18.18
N ASP A 39 -10.86 23.85 -19.10
CA ASP A 39 -10.25 22.67 -19.73
C ASP A 39 -9.32 21.91 -18.75
N ASP A 40 -8.59 22.64 -17.91
CA ASP A 40 -7.75 22.07 -16.86
C ASP A 40 -8.61 21.35 -15.80
N THR A 41 -9.73 21.94 -15.41
CA THR A 41 -10.68 21.35 -14.47
C THR A 41 -11.28 20.04 -15.02
N ALA A 42 -11.64 20.03 -16.31
CA ALA A 42 -12.15 18.84 -16.99
C ALA A 42 -11.09 17.72 -17.03
N THR A 43 -9.83 18.05 -17.33
CA THR A 43 -8.72 17.09 -17.40
C THR A 43 -8.44 16.46 -16.03
N VAL A 44 -8.46 17.25 -14.95
CA VAL A 44 -8.30 16.75 -13.56
C VAL A 44 -9.45 15.82 -13.18
N ALA A 45 -10.69 16.16 -13.54
CA ALA A 45 -11.87 15.33 -13.25
C ALA A 45 -11.81 13.98 -14.00
N VAL A 46 -11.41 13.97 -15.28
CA VAL A 46 -11.24 12.74 -16.07
C VAL A 46 -10.14 11.86 -15.50
N SER A 47 -9.01 12.43 -15.09
CA SER A 47 -7.90 11.68 -14.50
C SER A 47 -8.33 11.03 -13.17
N ARG A 48 -9.02 11.77 -12.32
CA ARG A 48 -9.54 11.24 -11.04
C ARG A 48 -10.56 10.13 -11.24
N GLN A 49 -11.47 10.29 -12.20
CA GLN A 49 -12.45 9.24 -12.54
C GLN A 49 -11.76 7.98 -13.06
N ALA A 50 -10.68 8.11 -13.85
CA ALA A 50 -9.92 6.98 -14.30
C ALA A 50 -9.19 6.26 -13.16
N GLU A 51 -8.66 6.99 -12.19
CA GLU A 51 -8.03 6.42 -10.98
C GLU A 51 -9.03 5.64 -10.14
N GLU A 52 -10.20 6.22 -9.82
CA GLU A 52 -11.27 5.57 -9.06
C GLU A 52 -11.76 4.30 -9.77
N THR A 53 -12.01 4.37 -11.08
CA THR A 53 -12.45 3.22 -11.88
C THR A 53 -11.39 2.11 -11.93
N THR A 54 -10.11 2.48 -11.99
CA THR A 54 -9.00 1.52 -11.97
C THR A 54 -8.88 0.85 -10.60
N GLY A 55 -9.02 1.61 -9.52
CA GLY A 55 -9.01 1.09 -8.16
C GLY A 55 -10.11 0.06 -7.93
N ASP A 56 -11.33 0.39 -8.30
CA ASP A 56 -12.48 -0.52 -8.21
C ASP A 56 -12.28 -1.78 -9.06
N PHE A 57 -11.71 -1.65 -10.24
CA PHE A 57 -11.39 -2.79 -11.08
C PHE A 57 -10.40 -3.73 -10.40
N VAL A 58 -9.30 -3.21 -9.86
CA VAL A 58 -8.25 -3.98 -9.17
C VAL A 58 -8.85 -4.73 -7.99
N ILE A 59 -9.59 -4.05 -7.11
CA ILE A 59 -10.22 -4.68 -5.93
C ILE A 59 -11.19 -5.78 -6.36
N ARG A 60 -12.05 -5.53 -7.34
CA ARG A 60 -13.00 -6.54 -7.86
C ARG A 60 -12.30 -7.77 -8.41
N ARG A 61 -11.19 -7.60 -9.15
CA ARG A 61 -10.42 -8.72 -9.68
C ARG A 61 -9.80 -9.56 -8.56
N ILE A 62 -9.21 -8.93 -7.56
CA ILE A 62 -8.64 -9.61 -6.39
C ILE A 62 -9.73 -10.36 -5.61
N MET A 63 -10.88 -9.73 -5.39
CA MET A 63 -12.00 -10.37 -4.69
C MET A 63 -12.61 -11.54 -5.45
N ALA A 64 -12.65 -11.48 -6.79
CA ALA A 64 -13.24 -12.53 -7.61
C ALA A 64 -12.31 -13.74 -7.79
N ASP A 65 -11.02 -13.50 -8.01
CA ASP A 65 -10.11 -14.51 -8.56
C ASP A 65 -9.08 -15.04 -7.54
N LEU A 66 -8.89 -14.41 -6.39
CA LEU A 66 -7.97 -14.87 -5.35
C LEU A 66 -8.74 -15.45 -4.16
N SER A 67 -8.21 -16.52 -3.57
CA SER A 67 -8.60 -16.98 -2.23
C SER A 67 -7.97 -16.09 -1.15
N GLY A 68 -8.34 -16.27 0.13
CA GLY A 68 -7.66 -15.60 1.23
C GLY A 68 -6.16 -15.87 1.24
N TYR A 69 -5.77 -17.12 1.09
CA TYR A 69 -4.37 -17.53 1.00
C TYR A 69 -3.65 -16.94 -0.22
N ASP A 70 -4.29 -16.93 -1.40
CA ASP A 70 -3.69 -16.31 -2.59
C ASP A 70 -3.48 -14.81 -2.40
N PHE A 71 -4.33 -14.15 -1.62
CA PHE A 71 -4.15 -12.74 -1.27
C PHE A 71 -2.95 -12.54 -0.34
N GLU A 72 -2.76 -13.41 0.67
CA GLU A 72 -1.54 -13.41 1.51
C GLU A 72 -0.27 -13.57 0.65
N VAL A 73 -0.29 -14.50 -0.31
CA VAL A 73 0.81 -14.70 -1.28
C VAL A 73 1.03 -13.47 -2.17
N MET A 74 -0.05 -12.80 -2.60
CA MET A 74 0.05 -11.57 -3.36
C MET A 74 0.67 -10.43 -2.56
N VAL A 75 0.29 -10.29 -1.28
CA VAL A 75 0.87 -9.29 -0.37
C VAL A 75 2.35 -9.56 -0.14
N ALA A 76 2.75 -10.82 0.11
CA ALA A 76 4.15 -11.20 0.22
C ALA A 76 4.93 -10.83 -1.06
N HIS A 77 4.41 -11.18 -2.24
CA HIS A 77 5.03 -10.82 -3.51
C HIS A 77 5.14 -9.30 -3.73
N LEU A 78 4.13 -8.53 -3.32
CA LEU A 78 4.18 -7.07 -3.40
C LEU A 78 5.30 -6.50 -2.51
N LEU A 79 5.48 -7.03 -1.31
CA LEU A 79 6.58 -6.67 -0.42
C LEU A 79 7.94 -7.02 -1.04
N GLU A 80 8.06 -8.16 -1.73
CA GLU A 80 9.27 -8.52 -2.48
C GLU A 80 9.54 -7.52 -3.62
N CYS A 81 8.52 -7.09 -4.35
CA CYS A 81 8.66 -6.03 -5.35
C CYS A 81 9.14 -4.70 -4.75
N MET A 82 8.85 -4.44 -3.48
CA MET A 82 9.30 -3.28 -2.72
C MET A 82 10.70 -3.45 -2.11
N GLY A 83 11.31 -4.63 -2.25
CA GLY A 83 12.68 -4.91 -1.80
C GLY A 83 12.81 -5.66 -0.47
N TYR A 84 11.69 -6.12 0.10
CA TYR A 84 11.72 -7.02 1.25
C TYR A 84 11.97 -8.46 0.81
N THR A 85 12.50 -9.26 1.73
CA THR A 85 12.37 -10.71 1.68
C THR A 85 11.13 -11.09 2.47
N ALA A 86 10.12 -11.68 1.83
CA ALA A 86 8.84 -11.98 2.44
C ALA A 86 8.49 -13.47 2.34
N ARG A 87 7.81 -13.99 3.36
CA ARG A 87 7.33 -15.38 3.37
C ARG A 87 5.95 -15.45 4.01
N VAL A 88 5.07 -16.24 3.42
CA VAL A 88 3.77 -16.58 4.02
C VAL A 88 4.00 -17.57 5.16
N THR A 89 3.32 -17.37 6.27
CA THR A 89 3.39 -18.27 7.44
C THR A 89 2.49 -19.50 7.25
N GLN A 90 2.71 -20.53 8.05
CA GLN A 90 1.79 -21.67 8.10
C GLN A 90 0.64 -21.37 9.07
N LYS A 91 -0.59 -21.72 8.67
CA LYS A 91 -1.85 -21.41 9.38
C LYS A 91 -2.02 -22.06 10.77
N SER A 92 -1.04 -22.08 11.64
CA SER A 92 -1.23 -22.66 12.96
C SER A 92 -0.49 -21.90 14.06
N GLY A 93 -1.24 -21.15 14.87
CA GLY A 93 -0.81 -20.77 16.22
C GLY A 93 -0.08 -19.43 16.38
N ASP A 94 0.10 -18.65 15.35
CA ASP A 94 0.90 -17.41 15.33
C ASP A 94 0.07 -16.11 15.51
N GLY A 95 -1.12 -16.22 16.08
CA GLY A 95 -1.93 -15.03 16.45
C GLY A 95 -2.51 -14.26 15.28
N GLY A 96 -2.56 -14.85 14.06
CA GLY A 96 -3.12 -14.22 12.86
C GLY A 96 -2.08 -13.44 12.03
N VAL A 97 -0.79 -13.75 12.21
CA VAL A 97 0.27 -13.26 11.32
C VAL A 97 0.31 -14.12 10.05
N ASP A 98 0.04 -13.52 8.90
CA ASP A 98 -0.05 -14.23 7.61
C ASP A 98 1.24 -14.16 6.80
N VAL A 99 2.02 -13.08 6.95
CA VAL A 99 3.31 -12.90 6.26
C VAL A 99 4.34 -12.32 7.24
N ILE A 100 5.59 -12.76 7.11
CA ILE A 100 6.74 -12.17 7.77
C ILE A 100 7.67 -11.62 6.70
N ALA A 101 8.07 -10.34 6.84
CA ALA A 101 8.97 -9.68 5.91
C ALA A 101 10.15 -9.02 6.66
N HIS A 102 11.31 -8.97 6.00
CA HIS A 102 12.54 -8.35 6.53
C HIS A 102 13.40 -7.82 5.39
N MET A 103 14.33 -6.91 5.69
CA MET A 103 15.19 -6.29 4.69
C MET A 103 16.50 -7.05 4.47
N ASP A 104 17.00 -7.74 5.48
CA ASP A 104 18.23 -8.51 5.39
C ASP A 104 17.99 -9.95 4.88
N ALA A 105 19.00 -10.55 4.27
CA ALA A 105 18.90 -11.89 3.66
C ALA A 105 18.61 -13.02 4.69
N LEU A 106 18.94 -12.81 5.97
CA LEU A 106 18.80 -13.83 7.01
C LEU A 106 17.64 -13.57 7.97
N GLY A 107 17.05 -12.36 7.96
CA GLY A 107 15.94 -12.00 8.83
C GLY A 107 16.32 -11.78 10.30
N PHE A 108 17.58 -11.42 10.57
CA PHE A 108 18.05 -11.18 11.94
C PHE A 108 18.07 -9.72 12.33
N GLN A 109 18.09 -8.81 11.35
CA GLN A 109 18.16 -7.38 11.61
C GLN A 109 16.77 -6.72 11.56
N PRO A 110 16.41 -5.90 12.54
CA PRO A 110 15.23 -5.05 12.43
C PRO A 110 15.31 -4.10 11.23
N PRO A 111 14.19 -3.76 10.62
CA PRO A 111 12.82 -4.10 11.02
C PRO A 111 12.37 -5.48 10.55
N ILE A 112 11.78 -6.25 11.46
CA ILE A 112 11.00 -7.43 11.11
C ILE A 112 9.54 -7.01 11.05
N VAL A 113 8.88 -7.23 9.92
CA VAL A 113 7.49 -6.82 9.69
C VAL A 113 6.57 -8.03 9.77
N LYS A 114 5.69 -8.05 10.74
CA LYS A 114 4.60 -9.02 10.84
C LYS A 114 3.36 -8.45 10.15
N VAL A 115 2.85 -9.20 9.18
CA VAL A 115 1.75 -8.76 8.32
C VAL A 115 0.52 -9.60 8.58
N GLN A 116 -0.61 -8.94 8.79
CA GLN A 116 -1.94 -9.56 8.77
C GLN A 116 -2.69 -9.11 7.52
N CYS A 117 -3.33 -10.04 6.84
CA CYS A 117 -4.02 -9.81 5.58
C CYS A 117 -5.52 -10.11 5.72
N LYS A 118 -6.37 -9.20 5.24
CA LYS A 118 -7.83 -9.42 5.19
C LYS A 118 -8.37 -9.14 3.79
N ARG A 119 -8.68 -10.21 3.06
CA ARG A 119 -9.31 -10.12 1.74
C ARG A 119 -10.82 -9.86 1.90
N MET A 120 -11.17 -8.68 2.37
CA MET A 120 -12.55 -8.24 2.57
C MET A 120 -12.69 -6.76 2.29
N THR A 121 -13.83 -6.32 1.77
CA THR A 121 -14.13 -4.91 1.49
C THR A 121 -14.89 -4.21 2.61
N SER A 122 -15.36 -4.96 3.62
CA SER A 122 -15.97 -4.40 4.81
C SER A 122 -14.94 -3.78 5.73
N GLN A 123 -15.42 -2.92 6.64
CA GLN A 123 -14.56 -2.21 7.58
C GLN A 123 -13.95 -3.16 8.62
N VAL A 124 -12.63 -3.07 8.80
CA VAL A 124 -11.87 -3.79 9.83
C VAL A 124 -12.06 -3.09 11.20
N PRO A 125 -12.58 -3.81 12.21
CA PRO A 125 -12.78 -3.24 13.53
C PRO A 125 -11.48 -3.19 14.34
N ARG A 126 -11.42 -2.26 15.31
CA ARG A 126 -10.25 -2.06 16.18
C ARG A 126 -9.72 -3.34 16.87
N PRO A 127 -10.56 -4.27 17.38
CA PRO A 127 -10.04 -5.48 18.06
C PRO A 127 -9.13 -6.34 17.18
N GLU A 128 -9.37 -6.38 15.86
CA GLU A 128 -8.49 -7.12 14.95
C GLU A 128 -7.12 -6.47 14.82
N VAL A 129 -7.06 -5.13 14.84
CA VAL A 129 -5.80 -4.38 14.83
C VAL A 129 -5.06 -4.56 16.17
N ASP A 130 -5.78 -4.54 17.30
CA ASP A 130 -5.21 -4.83 18.63
C ASP A 130 -4.62 -6.25 18.70
N GLN A 131 -5.25 -7.23 18.03
CA GLN A 131 -4.74 -8.60 17.94
C GLN A 131 -3.35 -8.64 17.27
N LEU A 132 -3.18 -7.98 16.13
CA LEU A 132 -1.88 -7.88 15.47
C LEU A 132 -0.84 -7.22 16.38
N LEU A 133 -1.20 -6.12 17.05
CA LEU A 133 -0.32 -5.44 18.00
C LEU A 133 0.13 -6.37 19.13
N GLY A 134 -0.75 -7.25 19.60
CA GLY A 134 -0.45 -8.23 20.64
C GLY A 134 0.59 -9.29 20.22
N THR A 135 0.86 -9.46 18.94
CA THR A 135 1.86 -10.40 18.41
C THR A 135 3.26 -9.80 18.31
N LEU A 136 3.40 -8.46 18.45
CA LEU A 136 4.65 -7.76 18.20
C LEU A 136 5.59 -7.84 19.39
N GLY A 137 6.81 -8.30 19.13
CA GLY A 137 7.94 -8.28 20.06
C GLY A 137 8.78 -6.99 19.93
N GLU A 138 9.92 -7.02 20.62
CA GLU A 138 10.91 -5.95 20.51
C GLU A 138 11.56 -5.95 19.11
N GLY A 139 11.68 -4.77 18.48
CA GLY A 139 12.21 -4.64 17.13
C GLY A 139 11.25 -5.07 16.01
N GLU A 140 10.03 -5.50 16.31
CA GLU A 140 9.04 -5.91 15.32
C GLU A 140 8.03 -4.80 15.02
N TYR A 141 7.54 -4.79 13.79
CA TYR A 141 6.56 -3.85 13.24
C TYR A 141 5.34 -4.62 12.74
N GLY A 142 4.15 -4.06 12.94
CA GLY A 142 2.90 -4.60 12.44
C GLY A 142 2.46 -3.88 11.17
N LEU A 143 2.12 -4.64 10.15
CA LEU A 143 1.48 -4.18 8.94
C LEU A 143 0.14 -4.89 8.78
N PHE A 144 -0.95 -4.15 8.77
CA PHE A 144 -2.28 -4.72 8.51
C PHE A 144 -2.73 -4.30 7.11
N VAL A 145 -2.99 -5.26 6.24
CA VAL A 145 -3.44 -5.03 4.86
C VAL A 145 -4.87 -5.51 4.69
N SER A 146 -5.76 -4.64 4.24
CA SER A 146 -7.16 -4.96 3.95
C SER A 146 -7.58 -4.37 2.61
N LEU A 147 -8.52 -5.01 1.92
CA LEU A 147 -9.17 -4.40 0.74
C LEU A 147 -10.33 -3.47 1.14
N GLY A 148 -10.72 -3.45 2.41
CA GLY A 148 -11.69 -2.54 2.99
C GLY A 148 -11.01 -1.40 3.76
N SER A 149 -11.85 -0.59 4.41
CA SER A 149 -11.39 0.51 5.29
C SER A 149 -11.10 0.00 6.71
N PHE A 150 -10.47 0.87 7.52
CA PHE A 150 -10.32 0.64 8.96
C PHE A 150 -11.28 1.50 9.77
N SER A 151 -11.72 1.00 10.91
CA SER A 151 -12.53 1.78 11.85
C SER A 151 -11.72 2.97 12.39
N ARG A 152 -12.43 4.02 12.83
CA ARG A 152 -11.81 5.18 13.46
C ARG A 152 -10.87 4.78 14.60
N GLY A 153 -11.29 3.83 15.45
CA GLY A 153 -10.47 3.32 16.54
C GLY A 153 -9.21 2.59 16.10
N GLY A 154 -9.25 1.88 14.94
CA GLY A 154 -8.08 1.28 14.31
C GLY A 154 -7.09 2.35 13.81
N MET A 155 -7.58 3.37 13.11
CA MET A 155 -6.76 4.49 12.64
C MET A 155 -6.14 5.31 13.80
N GLU A 156 -6.84 5.45 14.93
CA GLU A 156 -6.29 6.07 16.12
C GLU A 156 -5.14 5.25 16.73
N LEU A 157 -5.22 3.92 16.68
CA LEU A 157 -4.11 3.06 17.10
C LEU A 157 -2.87 3.28 16.23
N GLU A 158 -3.02 3.32 14.91
CA GLU A 158 -1.90 3.60 14.00
C GLU A 158 -1.21 4.93 14.33
N ARG A 159 -1.98 6.01 14.55
CA ARG A 159 -1.43 7.32 14.91
C ARG A 159 -0.63 7.31 16.21
N ASN A 160 -1.04 6.48 17.16
CA ASN A 160 -0.46 6.41 18.50
C ASN A 160 0.61 5.31 18.64
N ARG A 161 0.85 4.51 17.62
CA ARG A 161 1.77 3.37 17.63
C ARG A 161 2.75 3.43 16.46
N ALA A 162 3.94 3.93 16.70
CA ALA A 162 4.98 4.09 15.68
C ALA A 162 5.40 2.77 14.98
N LYS A 163 5.07 1.62 15.59
CA LYS A 163 5.38 0.28 15.05
C LYS A 163 4.21 -0.35 14.29
N LEU A 164 3.12 0.39 14.04
CA LEU A 164 1.94 -0.10 13.35
C LEU A 164 1.70 0.70 12.07
N ARG A 165 1.39 0.01 10.99
CA ARG A 165 0.91 0.58 9.74
C ARG A 165 -0.34 -0.16 9.26
N LEU A 166 -1.34 0.61 8.83
CA LEU A 166 -2.57 0.11 8.23
C LEU A 166 -2.58 0.48 6.75
N ILE A 167 -2.86 -0.49 5.89
CA ILE A 167 -3.02 -0.32 4.45
C ILE A 167 -4.44 -0.72 4.08
N ASP A 168 -5.27 0.25 3.76
CA ASP A 168 -6.63 0.04 3.27
C ASP A 168 -6.65 -0.30 1.77
N GLY A 169 -7.85 -0.54 1.22
CA GLY A 169 -8.01 -0.93 -0.17
C GLY A 169 -7.49 0.10 -1.16
N GLU A 170 -7.67 1.39 -0.89
CA GLU A 170 -7.17 2.49 -1.73
C GLU A 170 -5.64 2.50 -1.74
N GLN A 171 -5.02 2.48 -0.58
CA GLN A 171 -3.57 2.45 -0.41
C GLN A 171 -2.94 1.17 -0.97
N PHE A 172 -3.63 0.03 -0.82
CA PHE A 172 -3.17 -1.22 -1.40
C PHE A 172 -3.11 -1.15 -2.93
N VAL A 173 -4.15 -0.60 -3.56
CA VAL A 173 -4.17 -0.37 -5.01
C VAL A 173 -3.04 0.58 -5.42
N GLU A 174 -2.83 1.68 -4.72
CA GLU A 174 -1.71 2.61 -4.98
C GLU A 174 -0.36 1.86 -4.98
N LEU A 175 -0.11 1.00 -3.99
CA LEU A 175 1.12 0.20 -3.92
C LEU A 175 1.24 -0.81 -5.07
N VAL A 176 0.14 -1.47 -5.45
CA VAL A 176 0.10 -2.40 -6.60
C VAL A 176 0.46 -1.66 -7.89
N LEU A 177 -0.13 -0.50 -8.12
CA LEU A 177 0.10 0.30 -9.33
C LEU A 177 1.51 0.88 -9.37
N ALA A 178 2.04 1.37 -8.24
CA ALA A 178 3.41 1.87 -8.13
C ALA A 178 4.46 0.79 -8.44
N ASN A 179 4.16 -0.48 -8.14
CA ASN A 179 5.05 -1.61 -8.37
C ASN A 179 4.63 -2.49 -9.56
N TYR A 180 3.65 -2.05 -10.38
CA TYR A 180 3.01 -2.89 -11.39
C TYR A 180 4.01 -3.52 -12.38
N SER A 181 5.04 -2.78 -12.80
CA SER A 181 6.08 -3.29 -13.71
C SER A 181 6.93 -4.41 -13.12
N ARG A 182 7.04 -4.47 -11.78
CA ARG A 182 7.81 -5.48 -11.03
C ARG A 182 6.97 -6.71 -10.68
N LEU A 183 5.64 -6.62 -10.78
CA LEU A 183 4.77 -7.75 -10.51
C LEU A 183 5.07 -8.90 -11.48
N SER A 184 4.95 -10.13 -10.98
CA SER A 184 5.07 -11.33 -11.79
C SER A 184 4.00 -11.39 -12.90
N ALA A 185 4.26 -12.16 -13.96
CA ALA A 185 3.30 -12.33 -15.06
C ALA A 185 1.94 -12.83 -14.57
N ARG A 186 1.90 -13.66 -13.51
CA ARG A 186 0.66 -14.14 -12.87
C ARG A 186 -0.22 -12.96 -12.45
N TYR A 187 0.31 -12.01 -11.68
CA TYR A 187 -0.47 -10.89 -11.16
C TYR A 187 -0.78 -9.84 -12.23
N ARG A 188 0.12 -9.63 -13.20
CA ARG A 188 -0.17 -8.75 -14.34
C ARG A 188 -1.27 -9.30 -15.24
N SER A 189 -1.37 -10.63 -15.37
CA SER A 189 -2.49 -11.28 -16.09
C SER A 189 -3.79 -11.24 -15.31
N LEU A 190 -3.71 -11.32 -13.96
CA LEU A 190 -4.87 -11.17 -13.08
C LEU A 190 -5.46 -9.76 -13.15
N ILE A 191 -4.59 -8.75 -13.18
CA ILE A 191 -4.95 -7.33 -13.20
C ILE A 191 -4.38 -6.73 -14.50
N PRO A 192 -5.01 -7.00 -15.68
CA PRO A 192 -4.48 -6.52 -16.96
C PRO A 192 -4.71 -5.01 -17.10
N LEU A 193 -3.67 -4.22 -16.84
CA LEU A 193 -3.68 -2.77 -16.94
C LEU A 193 -2.75 -2.29 -18.05
N LYS A 194 -3.10 -1.16 -18.67
CA LYS A 194 -2.29 -0.42 -19.61
C LYS A 194 -1.86 0.90 -18.97
N GLN A 195 -0.57 1.17 -18.97
CA GLN A 195 -0.05 2.46 -18.52
C GLN A 195 -0.32 3.53 -19.57
N ILE A 196 -0.88 4.66 -19.15
CA ILE A 196 -1.07 5.86 -19.95
C ILE A 196 -0.43 7.06 -19.23
N TYR A 197 -0.03 8.07 -20.00
CA TYR A 197 0.44 9.34 -19.46
C TYR A 197 -0.69 10.36 -19.57
N VAL A 198 -0.96 11.05 -18.49
CA VAL A 198 -1.89 12.17 -18.45
C VAL A 198 -1.16 13.43 -17.99
N PRO A 199 -1.57 14.64 -18.41
CA PRO A 199 -1.00 15.87 -17.91
C PRO A 199 -1.12 15.97 -16.39
N ASP A 200 -0.01 16.32 -15.72
CA ASP A 200 0.00 16.59 -14.27
C ASP A 200 -0.16 18.09 -14.07
N LEU A 201 -1.41 18.54 -14.00
CA LEU A 201 -1.73 19.95 -13.82
C LEU A 201 -1.61 20.34 -12.35
N PRO A 202 -1.05 21.52 -12.02
CA PRO A 202 -0.92 21.97 -10.64
C PRO A 202 -2.30 22.08 -9.98
N LYS A 203 -2.43 21.53 -8.78
CA LYS A 203 -3.62 21.74 -7.97
C LYS A 203 -3.63 23.16 -7.46
N SER A 204 -4.60 23.94 -7.92
CA SER A 204 -4.93 25.25 -7.38
C SER A 204 -5.34 25.17 -5.90
#